data_672ee575e5f41790f730dd129d9d77d9
#
_entry.id   672ee575e5f41790f730dd129d9d77d9
#
_cell.length_a   1.000
_cell.length_b   1.000
_cell.length_c   1.000
_cell.angle_alpha   90.00
_cell.angle_beta   90.00
_cell.angle_gamma   90.00
#
_symmetry.space_group_name_H-M   'P 1'
#
loop_
_entity.id
_entity.type
_entity.pdbx_description
1 polymer ?
#
loop_
_entity_poly.entity_id
_entity_poly.type
_entity_poly.pdbx_seq_one_letter_code
_entity_poly.pdbx_strand_id
1 'polypeptide(L)'
;QKALEGIDGEIIVIDNASSDDSCEMMKAKFPHIKLIENKDNLGFPKGNNIGVAQAKGEYICILNPDTVAAEDTFSKILSFVKSSEVEIFSSNSQLGIIGCKLIDGAGNFLPESKRGVPTPWVAFTKIFGLYKISNYFGKYYAQHLSENESGKVDILVGAFMVMKRELYLE
;
A
#
# COMPACT_ATOMS: atom_id res chain seq x y z
N GLN A 1 0.34 9.37 -12.87
CA GLN A 1 -0.09 10.78 -12.96
C GLN A 1 -1.59 10.89 -13.15
N LYS A 2 -2.21 10.17 -14.09
CA LYS A 2 -3.66 10.22 -14.33
C LYS A 2 -4.48 9.96 -13.06
N ALA A 3 -4.06 9.03 -12.22
CA ALA A 3 -4.74 8.71 -10.96
C ALA A 3 -4.72 9.85 -9.92
N LEU A 4 -3.90 10.88 -10.12
CA LEU A 4 -3.83 12.10 -9.29
C LEU A 4 -4.53 13.30 -9.93
N GLU A 5 -5.20 13.12 -11.07
CA GLU A 5 -5.88 14.21 -11.75
C GLU A 5 -7.00 14.80 -10.85
N GLY A 6 -6.98 16.10 -10.66
CA GLY A 6 -7.91 16.79 -9.76
C GLY A 6 -7.61 16.66 -8.26
N ILE A 7 -6.47 16.06 -7.89
CA ILE A 7 -6.02 15.95 -6.50
C ILE A 7 -4.77 16.81 -6.33
N ASP A 8 -4.75 17.65 -5.30
CA ASP A 8 -3.55 18.37 -4.89
C ASP A 8 -2.58 17.39 -4.25
N GLY A 9 -1.62 16.91 -5.04
CA GLY A 9 -0.70 15.85 -4.65
C GLY A 9 0.66 15.99 -5.31
N GLU A 10 1.68 15.48 -4.64
CA GLU A 10 3.05 15.42 -5.15
C GLU A 10 3.50 13.96 -5.33
N ILE A 11 4.43 13.75 -6.24
CA ILE A 11 5.10 12.45 -6.42
C ILE A 11 6.56 12.63 -6.05
N ILE A 12 7.03 11.78 -5.13
CA ILE A 12 8.44 11.70 -4.73
C ILE A 12 8.92 10.29 -5.07
N VAL A 13 9.93 10.21 -5.91
CA VAL A 13 10.57 8.94 -6.26
C VAL A 13 11.88 8.84 -5.52
N ILE A 14 12.09 7.70 -4.86
CA ILE A 14 13.32 7.39 -4.14
C ILE A 14 14.06 6.33 -4.92
N ASP A 15 15.21 6.68 -5.44
CA ASP A 15 16.14 5.73 -6.02
C ASP A 15 17.12 5.22 -4.96
N ASN A 16 17.20 3.91 -4.80
CA ASN A 16 18.09 3.26 -3.84
C ASN A 16 19.40 2.77 -4.50
N ALA A 17 20.09 3.66 -5.20
CA ALA A 17 21.32 3.39 -5.94
C ALA A 17 21.12 2.35 -7.06
N SER A 18 20.14 2.59 -7.93
CA SER A 18 19.96 1.80 -9.15
C SER A 18 21.20 1.90 -10.04
N SER A 19 21.60 0.78 -10.63
CA SER A 19 22.77 0.69 -11.52
C SER A 19 22.41 0.73 -13.00
N ASP A 20 21.11 0.91 -13.31
CA ASP A 20 20.57 1.04 -14.67
C ASP A 20 20.23 2.50 -15.00
N ASP A 21 19.64 2.73 -16.16
CA ASP A 21 19.26 4.05 -16.66
C ASP A 21 17.99 4.64 -16.01
N SER A 22 17.54 4.09 -14.85
CA SER A 22 16.31 4.52 -14.19
C SER A 22 16.31 5.99 -13.81
N CYS A 23 17.41 6.49 -13.23
CA CYS A 23 17.54 7.88 -12.82
C CYS A 23 17.56 8.84 -14.03
N GLU A 24 18.32 8.51 -15.09
CA GLU A 24 18.38 9.28 -16.33
C GLU A 24 17.01 9.32 -17.01
N MET A 25 16.32 8.19 -17.07
CA MET A 25 14.97 8.09 -17.62
C MET A 25 13.99 8.97 -16.84
N MET A 26 14.05 8.94 -15.51
CA MET A 26 13.20 9.76 -14.65
C MET A 26 13.45 11.26 -14.89
N LYS A 27 14.70 11.70 -14.94
CA LYS A 27 15.08 13.08 -15.21
C LYS A 27 14.64 13.55 -16.59
N ALA A 28 14.76 12.69 -17.59
CA ALA A 28 14.40 13.01 -18.97
C ALA A 28 12.89 13.04 -19.22
N LYS A 29 12.15 12.06 -18.70
CA LYS A 29 10.73 11.91 -19.01
C LYS A 29 9.80 12.57 -17.98
N PHE A 30 10.25 12.75 -16.73
CA PHE A 30 9.45 13.25 -15.64
C PHE A 30 10.17 14.35 -14.84
N PRO A 31 10.66 15.41 -15.48
CA PRO A 31 11.50 16.45 -14.83
C PRO A 31 10.79 17.22 -13.71
N HIS A 32 9.46 17.14 -13.64
CA HIS A 32 8.63 17.78 -12.61
C HIS A 32 8.43 16.90 -11.36
N ILE A 33 8.81 15.63 -11.41
CA ILE A 33 8.74 14.72 -10.28
C ILE A 33 10.00 14.88 -9.42
N LYS A 34 9.81 14.95 -8.11
CA LYS A 34 10.92 14.99 -7.17
C LYS A 34 11.62 13.65 -7.11
N LEU A 35 12.83 13.58 -7.68
CA LEU A 35 13.69 12.40 -7.59
C LEU A 35 14.74 12.61 -6.48
N ILE A 36 14.88 11.64 -5.60
CA ILE A 36 15.89 11.57 -4.55
C ILE A 36 16.77 10.35 -4.84
N GLU A 37 18.04 10.59 -5.14
CA GLU A 37 19.00 9.56 -5.47
C GLU A 37 19.88 9.26 -4.25
N ASN A 38 19.72 8.08 -3.66
CA ASN A 38 20.59 7.62 -2.59
C ASN A 38 21.93 7.10 -3.16
N LYS A 39 23.02 7.31 -2.44
CA LYS A 39 24.35 6.83 -2.85
C LYS A 39 24.49 5.31 -2.71
N ASP A 40 23.73 4.72 -1.79
CA ASP A 40 23.75 3.30 -1.44
C ASP A 40 22.33 2.76 -1.37
N ASN A 41 22.20 1.44 -1.54
CA ASN A 41 20.93 0.76 -1.31
C ASN A 41 20.66 0.66 0.19
N LEU A 42 19.83 1.57 0.70
CA LEU A 42 19.45 1.66 2.10
C LEU A 42 18.33 0.68 2.49
N GLY A 43 17.76 -0.02 1.51
CA GLY A 43 16.59 -0.88 1.67
C GLY A 43 15.26 -0.11 1.73
N PHE A 44 14.17 -0.86 1.59
CA PHE A 44 12.82 -0.33 1.48
C PHE A 44 12.40 0.60 2.65
N PRO A 45 12.57 0.23 3.93
CA PRO A 45 12.11 1.10 5.03
C PRO A 45 12.85 2.43 5.09
N LYS A 46 14.17 2.43 4.94
CA LYS A 46 14.96 3.68 5.01
C LYS A 46 14.70 4.59 3.81
N GLY A 47 14.54 4.00 2.61
CA GLY A 47 14.15 4.75 1.42
C GLY A 47 12.81 5.46 1.65
N ASN A 48 11.79 4.74 2.14
CA ASN A 48 10.50 5.34 2.46
C ASN A 48 10.60 6.45 3.51
N ASN A 49 11.37 6.25 4.57
CA ASN A 49 11.57 7.29 5.60
C ASN A 49 12.14 8.58 5.01
N ILE A 50 13.10 8.48 4.08
CA ILE A 50 13.67 9.65 3.37
C ILE A 50 12.57 10.36 2.55
N GLY A 51 11.74 9.59 1.82
CA GLY A 51 10.64 10.14 1.03
C GLY A 51 9.61 10.85 1.90
N VAL A 52 9.16 10.19 2.96
CA VAL A 52 8.14 10.74 3.88
C VAL A 52 8.62 11.99 4.59
N ALA A 53 9.89 12.05 4.98
CA ALA A 53 10.49 13.25 5.58
C ALA A 53 10.47 14.46 4.63
N GLN A 54 10.41 14.23 3.31
CA GLN A 54 10.36 15.26 2.28
C GLN A 54 8.94 15.56 1.78
N ALA A 55 7.96 14.72 2.15
CA ALA A 55 6.57 14.87 1.77
C ALA A 55 5.89 16.01 2.53
N LYS A 56 4.96 16.71 1.85
CA LYS A 56 4.22 17.86 2.40
C LYS A 56 2.72 17.53 2.58
N GLY A 57 2.23 16.48 1.91
CA GLY A 57 0.84 16.08 1.97
C GLY A 57 0.38 15.69 3.37
N GLU A 58 -0.88 15.88 3.68
CA GLU A 58 -1.53 15.38 4.90
C GLU A 58 -1.54 13.85 4.93
N TYR A 59 -1.80 13.24 3.78
CA TYR A 59 -1.74 11.80 3.57
C TYR A 59 -0.53 11.45 2.72
N ILE A 60 0.05 10.30 3.00
CA ILE A 60 1.11 9.69 2.19
C ILE A 60 0.62 8.38 1.62
N CYS A 61 1.09 8.06 0.41
CA CYS A 61 0.93 6.76 -0.21
C CYS A 61 2.32 6.17 -0.48
N ILE A 62 2.66 5.08 0.20
CA ILE A 62 3.81 4.26 -0.16
C ILE A 62 3.37 3.33 -1.27
N LEU A 63 4.00 3.45 -2.43
CA LEU A 63 3.64 2.75 -3.65
C LEU A 63 4.87 2.12 -4.29
N ASN A 64 4.83 0.83 -4.55
CA ASN A 64 5.89 0.17 -5.30
C ASN A 64 5.89 0.62 -6.77
N PRO A 65 7.06 0.76 -7.40
CA PRO A 65 7.17 1.25 -8.78
C PRO A 65 6.59 0.30 -9.83
N ASP A 66 6.39 -0.98 -9.50
CA ASP A 66 5.76 -2.00 -10.33
C ASP A 66 4.23 -2.09 -10.18
N THR A 67 3.65 -1.18 -9.39
CA THR A 67 2.20 -1.13 -9.15
C THR A 67 1.54 -0.08 -10.06
N VAL A 68 0.43 -0.47 -10.70
CA VAL A 68 -0.40 0.43 -11.50
C VAL A 68 -1.68 0.76 -10.74
N ALA A 69 -1.85 2.03 -10.36
CA ALA A 69 -3.08 2.52 -9.76
C ALA A 69 -4.12 2.85 -10.83
N ALA A 70 -5.37 2.42 -10.64
CA ALA A 70 -6.49 2.83 -11.49
C ALA A 70 -6.74 4.35 -11.34
N GLU A 71 -7.33 4.96 -12.37
CA GLU A 71 -7.50 6.42 -12.45
C GLU A 71 -8.32 7.00 -11.28
N ASP A 72 -9.23 6.22 -10.71
CA ASP A 72 -10.11 6.62 -9.61
C ASP A 72 -9.64 6.13 -8.22
N THR A 73 -8.48 5.47 -8.13
CA THR A 73 -7.99 4.86 -6.88
C THR A 73 -7.86 5.90 -5.76
N PHE A 74 -7.14 6.98 -5.99
CA PHE A 74 -6.88 7.97 -4.93
C PHE A 74 -8.13 8.79 -4.59
N SER A 75 -8.97 9.13 -5.57
CA SER A 75 -10.23 9.85 -5.32
C SER A 75 -11.18 9.01 -4.46
N LYS A 76 -11.28 7.70 -4.70
CA LYS A 76 -12.07 6.78 -3.87
C LYS A 76 -11.52 6.67 -2.45
N ILE A 77 -10.19 6.54 -2.29
CA ILE A 77 -9.56 6.48 -0.96
C ILE A 77 -9.80 7.77 -0.19
N LEU A 78 -9.59 8.94 -0.80
CA LEU A 78 -9.81 10.22 -0.14
C LEU A 78 -11.28 10.42 0.22
N SER A 79 -12.20 9.99 -0.63
CA SER A 79 -13.64 10.01 -0.33
C SER A 79 -13.98 9.09 0.83
N PHE A 80 -13.41 7.89 0.87
CA PHE A 80 -13.57 6.94 1.97
C PHE A 80 -13.05 7.52 3.29
N VAL A 81 -11.86 8.12 3.29
CA VAL A 81 -11.27 8.77 4.48
C VAL A 81 -12.12 9.94 5.00
N LYS A 82 -12.75 10.69 4.10
CA LYS A 82 -13.59 11.85 4.44
C LYS A 82 -15.02 11.46 4.79
N SER A 83 -15.45 10.25 4.53
CA SER A 83 -16.81 9.80 4.77
C SER A 83 -17.06 9.51 6.25
N SER A 84 -18.32 9.72 6.70
CA SER A 84 -18.74 9.35 8.05
C SER A 84 -18.62 7.86 8.38
N GLU A 85 -18.47 7.00 7.38
CA GLU A 85 -18.21 5.58 7.58
C GLU A 85 -16.87 5.34 8.30
N VAL A 86 -15.88 6.22 8.09
CA VAL A 86 -14.60 6.16 8.81
C VAL A 86 -14.77 6.52 10.28
N GLU A 87 -15.72 7.39 10.63
CA GLU A 87 -16.04 7.72 12.04
C GLU A 87 -16.62 6.50 12.79
N ILE A 88 -17.36 5.64 12.11
CA ILE A 88 -17.90 4.40 12.70
C ILE A 88 -16.76 3.42 13.01
N PHE A 89 -15.69 3.40 12.20
CA PHE A 89 -14.48 2.64 12.50
C PHE A 89 -13.57 3.33 13.52
N SER A 90 -13.75 4.63 13.76
CA SER A 90 -12.88 5.46 14.59
C SER A 90 -13.40 5.72 16.01
N SER A 91 -14.56 5.18 16.40
CA SER A 91 -15.15 5.46 17.73
C SER A 91 -14.29 5.05 18.92
N ASN A 92 -13.13 4.41 18.72
CA ASN A 92 -12.03 4.24 19.69
C ASN A 92 -10.68 3.80 19.07
N SER A 93 -10.50 3.87 17.76
CA SER A 93 -9.20 3.54 17.14
C SER A 93 -8.94 4.49 15.97
N GLN A 94 -7.83 5.18 16.00
CA GLN A 94 -7.34 5.95 14.87
C GLN A 94 -7.27 5.05 13.64
N LEU A 95 -7.70 5.57 12.48
CA LEU A 95 -7.49 4.91 11.21
C LEU A 95 -5.98 4.80 10.98
N GLY A 96 -5.45 3.59 10.99
CA GLY A 96 -4.04 3.34 10.79
C GLY A 96 -3.66 3.45 9.31
N ILE A 97 -3.62 2.31 8.62
CA ILE A 97 -3.19 2.20 7.22
C ILE A 97 -4.34 1.69 6.38
N ILE A 98 -4.51 2.26 5.19
CA ILE A 98 -5.46 1.80 4.17
C ILE A 98 -4.68 1.11 3.06
N GLY A 99 -5.10 -0.11 2.72
CA GLY A 99 -4.66 -0.82 1.52
C GLY A 99 -5.79 -0.91 0.51
N CYS A 100 -5.44 -1.18 -0.74
CA CYS A 100 -6.39 -1.45 -1.81
C CYS A 100 -6.43 -2.93 -2.16
N LYS A 101 -7.52 -3.34 -2.79
CA LYS A 101 -7.61 -4.60 -3.53
C LYS A 101 -6.54 -4.60 -4.62
N LEU A 102 -5.67 -5.61 -4.62
CA LEU A 102 -4.70 -5.81 -5.69
C LEU A 102 -5.22 -6.87 -6.65
N ILE A 103 -4.94 -6.66 -7.93
CA ILE A 103 -5.23 -7.59 -9.02
C ILE A 103 -3.94 -7.83 -9.82
N ASP A 104 -3.82 -9.00 -10.42
CA ASP A 104 -2.72 -9.29 -11.35
C ASP A 104 -2.98 -8.66 -12.73
N GLY A 105 -2.02 -8.81 -13.66
CA GLY A 105 -2.15 -8.31 -15.03
C GLY A 105 -3.27 -8.95 -15.86
N ALA A 106 -3.86 -10.06 -15.40
CA ALA A 106 -5.01 -10.73 -16.00
C ALA A 106 -6.35 -10.32 -15.35
N GLY A 107 -6.33 -9.46 -14.31
CA GLY A 107 -7.51 -9.00 -13.60
C GLY A 107 -7.96 -9.91 -12.46
N ASN A 108 -7.17 -10.95 -12.11
CA ASN A 108 -7.50 -11.82 -10.99
C ASN A 108 -7.13 -11.18 -9.67
N PHE A 109 -7.96 -11.38 -8.66
CA PHE A 109 -7.71 -10.91 -7.31
C PHE A 109 -6.46 -11.58 -6.69
N LEU A 110 -5.60 -10.78 -6.07
CA LEU A 110 -4.45 -11.25 -5.31
C LEU A 110 -4.79 -11.36 -3.82
N PRO A 111 -4.97 -12.59 -3.28
CA PRO A 111 -5.33 -12.78 -1.87
C PRO A 111 -4.31 -12.20 -0.90
N GLU A 112 -3.07 -12.01 -1.36
CA GLU A 112 -2.00 -11.38 -0.61
C GLU A 112 -2.30 -9.94 -0.19
N SER A 113 -3.22 -9.26 -0.87
CA SER A 113 -3.63 -7.88 -0.55
C SER A 113 -4.24 -7.73 0.84
N LYS A 114 -4.75 -8.83 1.42
CA LYS A 114 -5.32 -8.87 2.77
C LYS A 114 -4.90 -10.16 3.48
N ARG A 115 -4.20 -10.02 4.60
CA ARG A 115 -3.68 -11.17 5.37
C ARG A 115 -4.05 -11.06 6.84
N GLY A 116 -4.21 -12.21 7.48
CA GLY A 116 -4.23 -12.33 8.93
C GLY A 116 -2.80 -12.49 9.48
N VAL A 117 -2.68 -12.41 10.80
CA VAL A 117 -1.40 -12.59 11.48
C VAL A 117 -0.87 -14.01 11.24
N PRO A 118 0.37 -14.17 10.77
CA PRO A 118 1.00 -15.48 10.57
C PRO A 118 1.37 -16.08 11.92
N THR A 119 0.43 -16.82 12.52
CA THR A 119 0.72 -17.61 13.74
C THR A 119 1.40 -18.94 13.36
N PRO A 120 2.13 -19.60 14.29
CA PRO A 120 2.69 -20.92 14.05
C PRO A 120 1.64 -21.94 13.61
N TRP A 121 0.41 -21.84 14.12
CA TRP A 121 -0.72 -22.67 13.71
C TRP A 121 -1.13 -22.42 12.25
N VAL A 122 -1.22 -21.16 11.85
CA VAL A 122 -1.51 -20.77 10.47
C VAL A 122 -0.43 -21.24 9.52
N ALA A 123 0.85 -21.13 9.90
CA ALA A 123 1.96 -21.66 9.11
C ALA A 123 1.87 -23.19 8.97
N PHE A 124 1.60 -23.90 10.05
CA PHE A 124 1.40 -25.35 10.06
C PHE A 124 0.28 -25.78 9.12
N THR A 125 -0.91 -25.18 9.26
CA THR A 125 -2.06 -25.52 8.41
C THR A 125 -1.82 -25.24 6.94
N LYS A 126 -1.00 -24.23 6.60
CA LYS A 126 -0.61 -23.90 5.24
C LYS A 126 0.35 -24.96 4.66
N ILE A 127 1.39 -25.36 5.43
CA ILE A 127 2.39 -26.37 5.01
C ILE A 127 1.68 -27.71 4.72
N PHE A 128 0.73 -28.12 5.55
CA PHE A 128 0.01 -29.39 5.39
C PHE A 128 -1.24 -29.28 4.50
N GLY A 129 -1.50 -28.11 3.89
CA GLY A 129 -2.63 -27.93 2.97
C GLY A 129 -4.02 -27.98 3.63
N LEU A 130 -4.10 -27.95 4.95
CA LEU A 130 -5.35 -28.08 5.71
C LEU A 130 -6.32 -26.90 5.46
N TYR A 131 -5.80 -25.73 5.05
CA TYR A 131 -6.61 -24.57 4.66
C TYR A 131 -7.55 -24.85 3.49
N LYS A 132 -7.28 -25.90 2.68
CA LYS A 132 -8.13 -26.34 1.57
C LYS A 132 -9.33 -27.17 2.01
N ILE A 133 -9.28 -27.73 3.23
CA ILE A 133 -10.27 -28.67 3.74
C ILE A 133 -11.35 -27.93 4.54
N SER A 134 -11.00 -26.84 5.22
CA SER A 134 -11.96 -26.07 6.03
C SER A 134 -11.54 -24.61 6.17
N ASN A 135 -12.52 -23.71 6.09
CA ASN A 135 -12.37 -22.27 6.35
C ASN A 135 -11.86 -21.97 7.77
N TYR A 136 -12.00 -22.90 8.71
CA TYR A 136 -11.44 -22.79 10.06
C TYR A 136 -9.91 -22.70 10.05
N PHE A 137 -9.25 -23.33 9.07
CA PHE A 137 -7.81 -23.32 8.89
C PHE A 137 -7.32 -22.21 7.97
N GLY A 138 -8.23 -21.48 7.31
CA GLY A 138 -7.95 -20.50 6.26
C GLY A 138 -7.71 -19.06 6.72
N LYS A 139 -7.51 -18.79 8.01
CA LYS A 139 -7.34 -17.43 8.58
C LYS A 139 -6.15 -16.64 8.05
N TYR A 140 -5.27 -17.27 7.26
CA TYR A 140 -4.09 -16.60 6.68
C TYR A 140 -4.43 -15.45 5.70
N TYR A 141 -5.52 -15.58 4.95
CA TYR A 141 -5.91 -14.62 3.89
C TYR A 141 -7.15 -13.78 4.25
N ALA A 142 -7.40 -13.51 5.53
CA ALA A 142 -8.57 -12.73 5.96
C ALA A 142 -9.87 -13.15 5.24
N GLN A 143 -10.14 -14.43 5.17
CA GLN A 143 -11.27 -15.02 4.42
C GLN A 143 -12.67 -14.59 4.91
N HIS A 144 -12.74 -13.89 6.06
CA HIS A 144 -13.97 -13.30 6.56
C HIS A 144 -14.46 -12.11 5.71
N LEU A 145 -13.58 -11.55 4.86
CA LEU A 145 -13.93 -10.49 3.90
C LEU A 145 -13.97 -11.09 2.49
N SER A 146 -15.02 -10.83 1.75
CA SER A 146 -15.06 -11.13 0.32
C SER A 146 -14.09 -10.22 -0.44
N GLU A 147 -13.76 -10.55 -1.70
CA GLU A 147 -12.80 -9.75 -2.48
C GLU A 147 -13.26 -8.32 -2.78
N ASN A 148 -14.57 -8.05 -2.72
CA ASN A 148 -15.16 -6.75 -3.00
C ASN A 148 -15.67 -6.04 -1.74
N GLU A 149 -15.37 -6.57 -0.57
CA GLU A 149 -15.79 -6.05 0.71
C GLU A 149 -14.66 -5.29 1.39
N SER A 150 -14.99 -4.10 1.91
CA SER A 150 -14.07 -3.31 2.73
C SER A 150 -14.20 -3.71 4.20
N GLY A 151 -13.07 -3.83 4.88
CA GLY A 151 -13.07 -4.21 6.29
C GLY A 151 -11.67 -4.18 6.90
N LYS A 152 -11.58 -4.48 8.19
CA LYS A 152 -10.32 -4.52 8.92
C LYS A 152 -9.53 -5.78 8.58
N VAL A 153 -8.24 -5.62 8.36
CA VAL A 153 -7.28 -6.71 8.17
C VAL A 153 -6.09 -6.49 9.08
N ASP A 154 -5.44 -7.57 9.48
CA ASP A 154 -4.31 -7.48 10.40
C ASP A 154 -3.02 -7.04 9.69
N ILE A 155 -2.86 -7.43 8.44
CA ILE A 155 -1.65 -7.15 7.65
C ILE A 155 -2.04 -6.75 6.24
N LEU A 156 -1.48 -5.63 5.80
CA LEU A 156 -1.53 -5.14 4.43
C LEU A 156 -0.24 -5.47 3.69
N VAL A 157 -0.34 -5.60 2.38
CA VAL A 157 0.84 -5.72 1.51
C VAL A 157 1.51 -4.35 1.34
N GLY A 158 2.84 -4.33 1.41
CA GLY A 158 3.64 -3.12 1.27
C GLY A 158 3.63 -2.48 -0.12
N ALA A 159 2.96 -3.09 -1.10
CA ALA A 159 2.91 -2.58 -2.47
C ALA A 159 2.06 -1.30 -2.61
N PHE A 160 1.06 -1.13 -1.75
CA PHE A 160 0.18 0.04 -1.71
C PHE A 160 -0.32 0.29 -0.29
N MET A 161 0.12 1.36 0.34
CA MET A 161 -0.27 1.74 1.70
C MET A 161 -0.52 3.24 1.78
N VAL A 162 -1.74 3.63 2.16
CA VAL A 162 -2.11 5.04 2.40
C VAL A 162 -2.34 5.24 3.89
N MET A 163 -1.79 6.32 4.45
CA MET A 163 -1.94 6.68 5.85
C MET A 163 -1.75 8.18 6.06
N LYS A 164 -2.13 8.69 7.21
CA LYS A 164 -1.75 10.05 7.60
C LYS A 164 -0.24 10.15 7.76
N ARG A 165 0.37 11.21 7.20
CA ARG A 165 1.81 11.44 7.31
C ARG A 165 2.25 11.57 8.77
N GLU A 166 1.44 12.23 9.60
CA GLU A 166 1.67 12.36 11.04
C GLU A 166 1.84 11.00 11.73
N LEU A 167 0.92 10.06 11.46
CA LEU A 167 0.98 8.70 12.01
C LEU A 167 2.24 7.92 11.60
N TYR A 168 2.78 8.20 10.42
CA TYR A 168 4.02 7.54 9.98
C TYR A 168 5.26 8.08 10.69
N LEU A 169 5.22 9.35 11.13
CA LEU A 169 6.36 10.04 11.74
C LEU A 169 6.45 9.85 13.25
N GLU A 170 5.42 9.28 13.90
CA GLU A 170 5.43 8.88 15.32
C GLU A 170 6.30 7.62 15.55
#